data_2391fa6acc7e955bb5cb30d00438654f
#
_entry.id   2391fa6acc7e955bb5cb30d00438654f
#
_cell.length_a   1.000
_cell.length_b   1.000
_cell.length_c   1.000
_cell.angle_alpha   90.00
_cell.angle_beta   90.00
_cell.angle_gamma   90.00
#
_symmetry.space_group_name_H-M   'P 1'
#
loop_
_entity.id
_entity.type
_entity.pdbx_description
1 polymer ?
#
loop_
_entity_poly.entity_id
_entity_poly.type
_entity_poly.pdbx_seq_one_letter_code
_entity_poly.pdbx_strand_id
1 'polypeptide(L)'
;MESVVLDAARRYRKDNPGLGCAKLHRIISTSMGNPDMMGRDSFVELLRENGLMVRMKRRRHYRTTNSEHSYRKYPNLIAGVVPNRPNQIWVADITYVETDEGVCYLSLITDAYSHKIVGWALGPTLETRYPLKALLMALRTIPLEHARALIHHSDRGCQYCSYEYVNVLKKLDIGISMTQNGDPLENAIAERVNGILKTEWLYKKKFATREECRAELERIIPFYNGERPHMSIGMQTPDEAHVQEGPQKRCWKTPRERREERKKISLEEGGPVGSDNQNS
;
A
#
# COMPACT_ATOMS: atom_id res chain seq x y z
N MET A 1 -3.65 8.65 -32.51
CA MET A 1 -3.14 8.62 -31.12
C MET A 1 -4.21 8.13 -30.14
N GLU A 2 -5.38 8.77 -30.06
CA GLU A 2 -6.45 8.42 -29.13
C GLU A 2 -6.92 6.96 -29.20
N SER A 3 -7.11 6.42 -30.41
CA SER A 3 -7.49 5.01 -30.62
C SER A 3 -6.48 4.05 -29.97
N VAL A 4 -5.19 4.29 -30.15
CA VAL A 4 -4.12 3.45 -29.58
C VAL A 4 -4.11 3.52 -28.05
N VAL A 5 -4.33 4.73 -27.51
CA VAL A 5 -4.43 4.95 -26.07
C VAL A 5 -5.66 4.26 -25.47
N LEU A 6 -6.81 4.33 -26.17
CA LEU A 6 -8.04 3.64 -25.77
C LEU A 6 -7.89 2.12 -25.78
N ASP A 7 -7.25 1.57 -26.79
CA ASP A 7 -7.03 0.13 -26.90
C ASP A 7 -6.06 -0.37 -25.81
N ALA A 8 -5.05 0.41 -25.49
CA ALA A 8 -4.18 0.14 -24.34
C ALA A 8 -4.98 0.21 -23.04
N ALA A 9 -5.78 1.26 -22.84
CA ALA A 9 -6.61 1.43 -21.66
C ALA A 9 -7.62 0.27 -21.48
N ARG A 10 -8.26 -0.19 -22.54
CA ARG A 10 -9.18 -1.35 -22.52
C ARG A 10 -8.45 -2.62 -22.11
N ARG A 11 -7.26 -2.88 -22.65
CA ARG A 11 -6.43 -4.05 -22.27
C ARG A 11 -6.08 -4.02 -20.78
N TYR A 12 -5.54 -2.91 -20.29
CA TYR A 12 -5.20 -2.79 -18.86
C TYR A 12 -6.41 -2.89 -17.95
N ARG A 13 -7.57 -2.34 -18.38
CA ARG A 13 -8.83 -2.42 -17.62
C ARG A 13 -9.39 -3.83 -17.48
N LYS A 14 -9.15 -4.70 -18.46
CA LYS A 14 -9.60 -6.10 -18.41
C LYS A 14 -8.98 -6.82 -17.21
N ASP A 15 -7.68 -6.65 -17.01
CA ASP A 15 -6.93 -7.34 -15.96
C ASP A 15 -6.84 -6.52 -14.67
N ASN A 16 -6.98 -5.18 -14.75
CA ASN A 16 -6.85 -4.27 -13.64
C ASN A 16 -8.05 -3.30 -13.55
N PRO A 17 -9.26 -3.83 -13.27
CA PRO A 17 -10.51 -3.09 -13.42
C PRO A 17 -10.69 -1.92 -12.45
N GLY A 18 -9.98 -1.92 -11.31
CA GLY A 18 -10.05 -0.89 -10.29
C GLY A 18 -8.93 0.13 -10.32
N LEU A 19 -7.96 0.00 -11.24
CA LEU A 19 -6.80 0.89 -11.31
C LEU A 19 -7.23 2.34 -11.64
N GLY A 20 -6.84 3.32 -10.79
CA GLY A 20 -7.21 4.72 -10.97
C GLY A 20 -6.59 5.36 -12.22
N CYS A 21 -7.29 6.34 -12.83
CA CYS A 21 -6.89 6.94 -14.12
C CYS A 21 -5.46 7.52 -14.13
N ALA A 22 -5.03 8.20 -13.07
CA ALA A 22 -3.67 8.76 -12.99
C ALA A 22 -2.57 7.70 -13.04
N LYS A 23 -2.80 6.52 -12.46
CA LYS A 23 -1.86 5.40 -12.51
C LYS A 23 -1.90 4.71 -13.88
N LEU A 24 -3.10 4.52 -14.41
CA LEU A 24 -3.28 3.97 -15.77
C LEU A 24 -2.61 4.85 -16.82
N HIS A 25 -2.75 6.17 -16.73
CA HIS A 25 -2.04 7.13 -17.57
C HIS A 25 -0.53 6.93 -17.49
N ARG A 26 0.03 6.85 -16.27
CA ARG A 26 1.47 6.64 -16.05
C ARG A 26 1.97 5.33 -16.69
N ILE A 27 1.23 4.24 -16.48
CA ILE A 27 1.59 2.92 -17.03
C ILE A 27 1.59 2.97 -18.55
N ILE A 28 0.53 3.51 -19.17
CA ILE A 28 0.40 3.55 -20.62
C ILE A 28 1.48 4.46 -21.24
N SER A 29 1.71 5.66 -20.69
CA SER A 29 2.74 6.56 -21.22
C SER A 29 4.15 5.96 -21.09
N THR A 30 4.43 5.24 -20.03
CA THR A 30 5.70 4.51 -19.84
C THR A 30 5.82 3.36 -20.83
N SER A 31 4.78 2.54 -21.00
CA SER A 31 4.80 1.39 -21.90
C SER A 31 4.89 1.77 -23.39
N MET A 32 4.41 2.96 -23.74
CA MET A 32 4.52 3.51 -25.10
C MET A 32 5.83 4.27 -25.35
N GLY A 33 6.69 4.40 -24.34
CA GLY A 33 7.93 5.20 -24.43
C GLY A 33 7.69 6.68 -24.71
N ASN A 34 6.46 7.17 -24.52
CA ASN A 34 6.06 8.54 -24.80
C ASN A 34 5.38 9.18 -23.59
N PRO A 35 6.14 9.85 -22.70
CA PRO A 35 5.60 10.50 -21.52
C PRO A 35 4.60 11.64 -21.85
N ASP A 36 4.73 12.22 -23.05
CA ASP A 36 3.90 13.35 -23.51
C ASP A 36 2.81 12.92 -24.51
N MET A 37 2.45 11.63 -24.56
CA MET A 37 1.46 11.11 -25.50
C MET A 37 0.12 11.86 -25.44
N MET A 38 -0.29 12.31 -24.26
CA MET A 38 -1.52 13.02 -23.96
C MET A 38 -1.48 13.55 -22.53
N GLY A 39 -1.95 14.78 -22.29
CA GLY A 39 -2.07 15.35 -20.95
C GLY A 39 -3.01 14.52 -20.05
N ARG A 40 -2.72 14.46 -18.75
CA ARG A 40 -3.50 13.68 -17.79
C ARG A 40 -5.00 14.00 -17.84
N ASP A 41 -5.37 15.27 -17.94
CA ASP A 41 -6.77 15.68 -17.86
C ASP A 41 -7.51 15.33 -19.14
N SER A 42 -6.87 15.48 -20.31
CA SER A 42 -7.38 14.98 -21.59
C SER A 42 -7.54 13.46 -21.61
N PHE A 43 -6.60 12.74 -21.01
CA PHE A 43 -6.71 11.28 -20.84
C PHE A 43 -7.93 10.90 -19.97
N VAL A 44 -8.18 11.61 -18.89
CA VAL A 44 -9.34 11.35 -18.03
C VAL A 44 -10.65 11.63 -18.74
N GLU A 45 -10.71 12.69 -19.57
CA GLU A 45 -11.87 13.00 -20.39
C GLU A 45 -12.13 11.91 -21.43
N LEU A 46 -11.09 11.51 -22.17
CA LEU A 46 -11.16 10.41 -23.13
C LEU A 46 -11.69 9.11 -22.51
N LEU A 47 -11.24 8.77 -21.28
CA LEU A 47 -11.76 7.60 -20.56
C LEU A 47 -13.22 7.77 -20.14
N ARG A 48 -13.64 8.99 -19.77
CA ARG A 48 -15.02 9.29 -19.36
C ARG A 48 -15.97 9.16 -20.53
N GLU A 49 -15.67 9.75 -21.68
CA GLU A 49 -16.46 9.67 -22.91
C GLU A 49 -16.63 8.23 -23.40
N ASN A 50 -15.61 7.40 -23.19
CA ASN A 50 -15.62 5.99 -23.59
C ASN A 50 -16.09 5.01 -22.51
N GLY A 51 -16.67 5.49 -21.39
CA GLY A 51 -17.23 4.64 -20.33
C GLY A 51 -16.20 3.83 -19.54
N LEU A 52 -14.91 4.20 -19.60
CA LEU A 52 -13.80 3.49 -18.96
C LEU A 52 -13.45 4.00 -17.55
N MET A 53 -14.31 4.83 -16.95
CA MET A 53 -14.12 5.31 -15.59
C MET A 53 -14.35 4.22 -14.54
N VAL A 54 -13.53 4.21 -13.48
CA VAL A 54 -13.67 3.26 -12.37
C VAL A 54 -14.84 3.64 -11.48
N ARG A 55 -15.78 2.73 -11.30
CA ARG A 55 -16.85 2.87 -10.30
C ARG A 55 -16.42 2.24 -8.97
N MET A 56 -16.37 3.04 -7.92
CA MET A 56 -16.09 2.57 -6.55
C MET A 56 -17.38 2.06 -5.92
N LYS A 57 -17.38 0.79 -5.49
CA LYS A 57 -18.46 0.24 -4.65
C LYS A 57 -18.02 0.30 -3.19
N ARG A 58 -18.85 0.86 -2.30
CA ARG A 58 -18.65 0.73 -0.84
C ARG A 58 -19.05 -0.66 -0.41
N ARG A 59 -18.22 -1.33 0.40
CA ARG A 59 -18.52 -2.62 1.03
C ARG A 59 -18.41 -2.52 2.55
N ARG A 60 -19.01 -3.49 3.25
CA ARG A 60 -19.02 -3.59 4.71
C ARG A 60 -17.60 -3.89 5.23
N HIS A 61 -17.26 -3.31 6.37
CA HIS A 61 -16.06 -3.66 7.12
C HIS A 61 -16.38 -4.83 8.06
N TYR A 62 -15.52 -5.83 8.10
CA TYR A 62 -15.54 -6.90 9.09
C TYR A 62 -14.37 -6.68 10.07
N ARG A 63 -14.62 -6.96 11.34
CA ARG A 63 -13.57 -6.90 12.37
C ARG A 63 -12.84 -8.24 12.38
N THR A 64 -11.53 -8.23 12.13
CA THR A 64 -10.69 -9.44 12.02
C THR A 64 -9.72 -9.62 13.16
N THR A 65 -9.51 -8.60 14.00
CA THR A 65 -8.54 -8.60 15.08
C THR A 65 -9.17 -8.99 16.39
N ASN A 66 -8.62 -10.03 17.03
CA ASN A 66 -8.88 -10.36 18.43
C ASN A 66 -7.61 -10.01 19.24
N SER A 67 -7.65 -8.89 19.97
CA SER A 67 -6.56 -8.41 20.81
C SER A 67 -6.74 -8.78 22.32
N GLU A 68 -7.84 -9.43 22.67
CA GLU A 68 -8.13 -9.90 24.04
C GLU A 68 -7.63 -11.33 24.21
N HIS A 69 -6.35 -11.48 24.51
CA HIS A 69 -5.68 -12.76 24.76
C HIS A 69 -4.52 -12.59 25.72
N SER A 70 -4.05 -13.72 26.32
CA SER A 70 -3.00 -13.76 27.34
C SER A 70 -1.57 -13.70 26.81
N TYR A 71 -1.34 -13.73 25.50
CA TYR A 71 0.02 -13.65 24.94
C TYR A 71 0.70 -12.31 25.25
N ARG A 72 2.02 -12.34 25.36
CA ARG A 72 2.85 -11.14 25.55
C ARG A 72 2.67 -10.16 24.39
N LYS A 73 2.43 -8.90 24.71
CA LYS A 73 2.39 -7.77 23.77
C LYS A 73 3.73 -7.04 23.77
N TYR A 74 4.13 -6.50 22.64
CA TYR A 74 5.41 -5.81 22.45
C TYR A 74 5.18 -4.32 22.25
N PRO A 75 6.19 -3.45 22.59
CA PRO A 75 6.06 -2.01 22.43
C PRO A 75 6.01 -1.60 20.94
N ASN A 76 5.53 -0.39 20.69
CA ASN A 76 5.62 0.22 19.37
C ASN A 76 7.02 0.82 19.16
N LEU A 77 7.83 0.17 18.33
CA LEU A 77 9.21 0.58 18.04
C LEU A 77 9.28 1.55 16.84
N ILE A 78 8.16 1.77 16.13
CA ILE A 78 8.14 2.56 14.90
C ILE A 78 7.40 3.89 15.05
N ALA A 79 6.96 4.25 16.24
CA ALA A 79 6.30 5.52 16.49
C ALA A 79 7.20 6.71 16.11
N GLY A 80 6.76 7.52 15.14
CA GLY A 80 7.52 8.65 14.61
C GLY A 80 8.68 8.28 13.66
N VAL A 81 8.91 7.01 13.39
CA VAL A 81 9.96 6.56 12.47
C VAL A 81 9.46 6.67 11.03
N VAL A 82 10.21 7.37 10.19
CA VAL A 82 10.02 7.39 8.74
C VAL A 82 11.09 6.49 8.12
N PRO A 83 10.71 5.36 7.49
CA PRO A 83 11.70 4.47 6.89
C PRO A 83 12.40 5.17 5.73
N ASN A 84 13.71 4.95 5.60
CA ASN A 84 14.55 5.56 4.58
C ASN A 84 15.27 4.56 3.67
N ARG A 85 15.04 3.27 3.86
CA ARG A 85 15.57 2.20 3.02
C ARG A 85 14.66 0.95 3.06
N PRO A 86 14.75 0.10 2.05
CA PRO A 86 14.07 -1.21 2.05
C PRO A 86 14.50 -2.08 3.23
N ASN A 87 13.61 -2.97 3.64
CA ASN A 87 13.84 -3.96 4.70
C ASN A 87 14.27 -3.38 6.06
N GLN A 88 13.90 -2.12 6.31
CA GLN A 88 14.05 -1.48 7.61
C GLN A 88 12.84 -1.79 8.50
N ILE A 89 11.65 -1.71 7.96
CA ILE A 89 10.38 -1.98 8.66
C ILE A 89 9.49 -2.78 7.72
N TRP A 90 9.06 -3.94 8.18
CA TRP A 90 7.95 -4.68 7.57
C TRP A 90 6.69 -4.52 8.39
N VAL A 91 5.59 -4.22 7.75
CA VAL A 91 4.26 -4.14 8.37
C VAL A 91 3.41 -5.33 7.95
N ALA A 92 2.75 -5.95 8.91
CA ALA A 92 1.93 -7.13 8.69
C ALA A 92 0.47 -6.87 9.08
N ASP A 93 -0.45 -7.41 8.30
CA ASP A 93 -1.88 -7.36 8.57
C ASP A 93 -2.60 -8.55 7.93
N ILE A 94 -3.76 -8.91 8.49
CA ILE A 94 -4.65 -9.95 7.97
C ILE A 94 -5.92 -9.30 7.49
N THR A 95 -6.29 -9.59 6.26
CA THR A 95 -7.57 -9.17 5.71
C THR A 95 -8.37 -10.36 5.20
N TYR A 96 -9.66 -10.19 4.95
CA TYR A 96 -10.52 -11.27 4.47
C TYR A 96 -10.93 -11.06 3.00
N VAL A 97 -11.21 -12.18 2.33
CA VAL A 97 -11.77 -12.24 0.98
C VAL A 97 -12.93 -13.24 0.99
N GLU A 98 -14.07 -12.86 0.44
CA GLU A 98 -15.25 -13.73 0.33
C GLU A 98 -15.15 -14.60 -0.92
N THR A 99 -15.45 -15.89 -0.76
CA THR A 99 -15.63 -16.87 -1.84
C THR A 99 -16.94 -17.61 -1.62
N ASP A 100 -17.46 -18.32 -2.63
CA ASP A 100 -18.67 -19.12 -2.46
C ASP A 100 -18.42 -20.34 -1.53
N GLU A 101 -17.16 -20.75 -1.34
CA GLU A 101 -16.76 -21.77 -0.35
C GLU A 101 -16.62 -21.19 1.08
N GLY A 102 -16.90 -19.90 1.27
CA GLY A 102 -16.76 -19.19 2.55
C GLY A 102 -15.62 -18.19 2.58
N VAL A 103 -15.41 -17.58 3.74
CA VAL A 103 -14.41 -16.54 3.94
C VAL A 103 -13.00 -17.14 3.92
N CYS A 104 -12.10 -16.46 3.23
CA CYS A 104 -10.65 -16.67 3.29
C CYS A 104 -9.97 -15.50 3.98
N TYR A 105 -8.83 -15.77 4.59
CA TYR A 105 -8.00 -14.79 5.27
C TYR A 105 -6.67 -14.63 4.53
N LEU A 106 -6.40 -13.41 4.07
CA LEU A 106 -5.17 -13.05 3.38
C LEU A 106 -4.24 -12.37 4.37
N SER A 107 -3.15 -13.02 4.70
CA SER A 107 -2.04 -12.46 5.48
C SER A 107 -1.05 -11.82 4.54
N LEU A 108 -0.73 -10.54 4.74
CA LEU A 108 0.24 -9.79 3.96
C LEU A 108 1.39 -9.32 4.84
N ILE A 109 2.59 -9.30 4.28
CA ILE A 109 3.75 -8.58 4.81
C ILE A 109 4.23 -7.61 3.74
N THR A 110 4.31 -6.35 4.13
CA THR A 110 4.62 -5.23 3.24
C THR A 110 5.83 -4.48 3.77
N ASP A 111 6.78 -4.18 2.91
CA ASP A 111 7.87 -3.27 3.23
C ASP A 111 7.35 -1.84 3.36
N ALA A 112 7.61 -1.20 4.49
CA ALA A 112 7.04 0.12 4.80
C ALA A 112 7.66 1.25 3.99
N TYR A 113 8.87 1.07 3.47
CA TYR A 113 9.56 2.06 2.65
C TYR A 113 9.08 2.03 1.20
N SER A 114 9.12 0.87 0.57
CA SER A 114 8.80 0.69 -0.84
C SER A 114 7.33 0.38 -1.13
N HIS A 115 6.56 0.02 -0.10
CA HIS A 115 5.21 -0.57 -0.20
C HIS A 115 5.17 -1.92 -0.94
N LYS A 116 6.31 -2.59 -1.13
CA LYS A 116 6.40 -3.90 -1.76
C LYS A 116 5.76 -4.97 -0.86
N ILE A 117 4.91 -5.80 -1.44
CA ILE A 117 4.45 -7.01 -0.78
C ILE A 117 5.59 -8.03 -0.88
N VAL A 118 6.24 -8.31 0.26
CA VAL A 118 7.39 -9.21 0.35
C VAL A 118 6.99 -10.63 0.76
N GLY A 119 5.79 -10.79 1.34
CA GLY A 119 5.26 -12.10 1.67
C GLY A 119 3.74 -12.10 1.80
N TRP A 120 3.13 -13.23 1.43
CA TRP A 120 1.68 -13.40 1.56
C TRP A 120 1.28 -14.86 1.72
N ALA A 121 0.11 -15.07 2.30
CA ALA A 121 -0.52 -16.38 2.37
C ALA A 121 -2.05 -16.24 2.45
N LEU A 122 -2.77 -17.10 1.74
CA LEU A 122 -4.23 -17.22 1.81
C LEU A 122 -4.59 -18.49 2.57
N GLY A 123 -5.49 -18.39 3.54
CA GLY A 123 -5.97 -19.51 4.32
C GLY A 123 -7.47 -19.47 4.59
N PRO A 124 -8.10 -20.62 4.86
CA PRO A 124 -9.52 -20.71 5.20
C PRO A 124 -9.84 -20.28 6.65
N THR A 125 -8.82 -20.13 7.49
CA THR A 125 -8.95 -19.82 8.92
C THR A 125 -7.96 -18.76 9.35
N LEU A 126 -8.15 -18.18 10.54
CA LEU A 126 -7.25 -17.23 11.20
C LEU A 126 -6.10 -17.90 11.99
N GLU A 127 -5.75 -19.13 11.68
CA GLU A 127 -4.67 -19.84 12.36
C GLU A 127 -3.31 -19.22 12.07
N THR A 128 -2.43 -19.23 13.08
CA THR A 128 -1.05 -18.66 13.03
C THR A 128 -0.22 -19.18 11.86
N ARG A 129 -0.46 -20.41 11.42
CA ARG A 129 0.28 -21.03 10.29
C ARG A 129 0.23 -20.21 8.99
N TYR A 130 -0.81 -19.38 8.74
CA TYR A 130 -0.92 -18.58 7.52
C TYR A 130 -0.08 -17.30 7.60
N PRO A 131 -0.20 -16.43 8.65
CA PRO A 131 0.77 -15.35 8.83
C PRO A 131 2.21 -15.85 8.89
N LEU A 132 2.45 -17.01 9.50
CA LEU A 132 3.78 -17.61 9.53
C LEU A 132 4.29 -18.00 8.14
N LYS A 133 3.44 -18.55 7.27
CA LYS A 133 3.78 -18.80 5.86
C LYS A 133 4.15 -17.51 5.12
N ALA A 134 3.39 -16.42 5.34
CA ALA A 134 3.70 -15.12 4.78
C ALA A 134 5.06 -14.61 5.26
N LEU A 135 5.36 -14.74 6.57
CA LEU A 135 6.65 -14.37 7.14
C LEU A 135 7.80 -15.18 6.55
N LEU A 136 7.65 -16.50 6.46
CA LEU A 136 8.67 -17.36 5.87
C LEU A 136 8.90 -17.10 4.38
N MET A 137 7.86 -16.68 3.63
CA MET A 137 7.99 -16.21 2.26
C MET A 137 8.81 -14.91 2.22
N ALA A 138 8.49 -13.94 3.05
CA ALA A 138 9.19 -12.65 3.12
C ALA A 138 10.66 -12.83 3.49
N LEU A 139 10.97 -13.67 4.47
CA LEU A 139 12.34 -13.93 4.93
C LEU A 139 13.23 -14.55 3.84
N ARG A 140 12.66 -15.20 2.82
CA ARG A 140 13.43 -15.70 1.66
C ARG A 140 13.86 -14.62 0.70
N THR A 141 13.34 -13.40 0.83
CA THR A 141 13.67 -12.26 -0.05
C THR A 141 14.87 -11.46 0.43
N ILE A 142 15.38 -11.72 1.63
CA ILE A 142 16.51 -11.00 2.23
C ILE A 142 17.58 -11.98 2.71
N PRO A 143 18.88 -11.59 2.68
CA PRO A 143 19.94 -12.28 3.38
C PRO A 143 19.70 -12.28 4.89
N LEU A 144 20.05 -13.38 5.56
CA LEU A 144 19.83 -13.54 7.00
C LEU A 144 20.57 -12.50 7.85
N GLU A 145 21.73 -12.04 7.41
CA GLU A 145 22.49 -10.96 8.06
C GLU A 145 21.71 -9.63 8.08
N HIS A 146 20.84 -9.38 7.11
CA HIS A 146 20.01 -8.18 7.07
C HIS A 146 18.80 -8.26 8.01
N ALA A 147 18.42 -9.45 8.45
CA ALA A 147 17.28 -9.66 9.32
C ALA A 147 17.42 -8.94 10.69
N ARG A 148 18.64 -8.85 11.23
CA ARG A 148 18.93 -8.21 12.54
C ARG A 148 18.60 -6.70 12.57
N ALA A 149 18.62 -6.03 11.42
CA ALA A 149 18.30 -4.61 11.32
C ALA A 149 16.83 -4.33 10.98
N LEU A 150 16.04 -5.39 10.81
CA LEU A 150 14.63 -5.34 10.47
C LEU A 150 13.75 -5.19 11.72
N ILE A 151 12.73 -4.36 11.61
CA ILE A 151 11.62 -4.30 12.59
C ILE A 151 10.38 -4.88 11.92
N HIS A 152 9.79 -5.90 12.52
CA HIS A 152 8.49 -6.43 12.13
C HIS A 152 7.39 -5.77 12.98
N HIS A 153 6.46 -5.07 12.35
CA HIS A 153 5.35 -4.39 13.00
C HIS A 153 4.01 -5.01 12.61
N SER A 154 3.13 -5.21 13.58
CA SER A 154 1.78 -5.73 13.38
C SER A 154 0.79 -5.13 14.37
N ASP A 155 -0.49 -5.45 14.20
CA ASP A 155 -1.46 -5.28 15.28
C ASP A 155 -1.19 -6.28 16.43
N ARG A 156 -2.03 -6.21 17.49
CA ARG A 156 -1.96 -7.12 18.65
C ARG A 156 -2.81 -8.38 18.46
N GLY A 157 -3.05 -8.81 17.25
CA GLY A 157 -3.78 -10.03 16.98
C GLY A 157 -3.08 -11.27 17.56
N CYS A 158 -3.85 -12.24 18.08
CA CYS A 158 -3.30 -13.44 18.71
C CYS A 158 -2.33 -14.21 17.80
N GLN A 159 -2.49 -14.12 16.49
CA GLN A 159 -1.63 -14.76 15.51
C GLN A 159 -0.20 -14.23 15.57
N TYR A 160 -0.04 -12.90 15.64
CA TYR A 160 1.27 -12.22 15.72
C TYR A 160 1.92 -12.32 17.10
N CYS A 161 1.08 -12.47 18.14
CA CYS A 161 1.54 -12.65 19.53
C CYS A 161 1.85 -14.12 19.88
N SER A 162 1.53 -15.09 19.02
CA SER A 162 1.71 -16.51 19.29
C SER A 162 3.19 -16.88 19.45
N TYR A 163 3.46 -17.89 20.27
CA TYR A 163 4.84 -18.36 20.50
C TYR A 163 5.54 -18.80 19.22
N GLU A 164 4.82 -19.46 18.31
CA GLU A 164 5.37 -19.90 17.02
C GLU A 164 5.87 -18.74 16.19
N TYR A 165 5.04 -17.69 16.03
CA TYR A 165 5.37 -16.51 15.25
C TYR A 165 6.51 -15.70 15.85
N VAL A 166 6.40 -15.41 17.15
CA VAL A 166 7.39 -14.64 17.91
C VAL A 166 8.74 -15.36 17.98
N ASN A 167 8.76 -16.68 18.08
CA ASN A 167 10.00 -17.46 18.12
C ASN A 167 10.79 -17.37 16.81
N VAL A 168 10.11 -17.27 15.64
CA VAL A 168 10.81 -17.07 14.36
C VAL A 168 11.49 -15.69 14.33
N LEU A 169 10.78 -14.64 14.74
CA LEU A 169 11.35 -13.29 14.81
C LEU A 169 12.54 -13.21 15.76
N LYS A 170 12.42 -13.79 16.95
CA LYS A 170 13.51 -13.83 17.95
C LYS A 170 14.72 -14.61 17.51
N LYS A 171 14.53 -15.77 16.86
CA LYS A 171 15.65 -16.58 16.34
C LYS A 171 16.50 -15.86 15.31
N LEU A 172 15.90 -14.89 14.61
CA LEU A 172 16.57 -14.08 13.58
C LEU A 172 16.97 -12.69 14.08
N ASP A 173 16.77 -12.44 15.38
CA ASP A 173 17.07 -11.15 16.02
C ASP A 173 16.31 -9.96 15.38
N ILE A 174 15.12 -10.22 14.85
CA ILE A 174 14.23 -9.22 14.27
C ILE A 174 13.53 -8.45 15.37
N GLY A 175 13.53 -7.12 15.28
CA GLY A 175 12.80 -6.26 16.21
C GLY A 175 11.28 -6.49 16.14
N ILE A 176 10.64 -6.76 17.29
CA ILE A 176 9.19 -7.00 17.36
C ILE A 176 8.49 -5.74 17.83
N SER A 177 7.61 -5.23 17.00
CA SER A 177 6.85 -4.00 17.22
C SER A 177 5.36 -4.26 17.06
N MET A 178 4.53 -3.65 17.89
CA MET A 178 3.07 -3.79 17.82
C MET A 178 2.37 -2.45 18.07
N THR A 179 1.18 -2.27 17.46
CA THR A 179 0.32 -1.11 17.74
C THR A 179 0.02 -1.00 19.24
N GLN A 180 -0.08 0.23 19.79
CA GLN A 180 -0.31 0.39 21.23
C GLN A 180 -1.76 0.66 21.59
N ASN A 181 -2.39 1.62 20.91
CA ASN A 181 -3.68 2.16 21.32
C ASN A 181 -4.83 1.82 20.37
N GLY A 182 -4.61 0.93 19.39
CA GLY A 182 -5.59 0.64 18.35
C GLY A 182 -5.81 1.83 17.40
N ASP A 183 -4.87 2.78 17.36
CA ASP A 183 -4.89 3.89 16.40
C ASP A 183 -4.67 3.31 14.98
N PRO A 184 -5.62 3.47 14.06
CA PRO A 184 -5.46 3.03 12.67
C PRO A 184 -4.21 3.60 11.98
N LEU A 185 -3.69 4.75 12.44
CA LEU A 185 -2.48 5.35 11.89
C LEU A 185 -1.22 4.54 12.22
N GLU A 186 -1.24 3.72 13.26
CA GLU A 186 -0.09 2.90 13.66
C GLU A 186 0.21 1.75 12.67
N ASN A 187 -0.79 1.30 11.86
CA ASN A 187 -0.60 0.28 10.82
C ASN A 187 -1.13 0.73 9.43
N ALA A 188 -1.20 2.03 9.21
CA ALA A 188 -1.82 2.65 8.02
C ALA A 188 -1.25 2.16 6.68
N ILE A 189 0.01 1.75 6.62
CA ILE A 189 0.64 1.23 5.39
C ILE A 189 0.05 -0.14 5.05
N ALA A 190 -0.01 -1.06 6.00
CA ALA A 190 -0.57 -2.40 5.77
C ALA A 190 -2.06 -2.32 5.41
N GLU A 191 -2.84 -1.53 6.15
CA GLU A 191 -4.26 -1.28 5.84
C GLU A 191 -4.44 -0.69 4.45
N ARG A 192 -3.57 0.24 4.05
CA ARG A 192 -3.61 0.85 2.71
C ARG A 192 -3.35 -0.17 1.61
N VAL A 193 -2.37 -1.05 1.77
CA VAL A 193 -2.05 -2.10 0.78
C VAL A 193 -3.21 -3.08 0.68
N ASN A 194 -3.75 -3.54 1.80
CA ASN A 194 -4.95 -4.37 1.84
C ASN A 194 -6.14 -3.70 1.12
N GLY A 195 -6.38 -2.42 1.41
CA GLY A 195 -7.42 -1.63 0.76
C GLY A 195 -7.23 -1.52 -0.75
N ILE A 196 -6.00 -1.41 -1.23
CA ILE A 196 -5.68 -1.37 -2.66
C ILE A 196 -6.02 -2.70 -3.33
N LEU A 197 -5.52 -3.83 -2.82
CA LEU A 197 -5.80 -5.14 -3.38
C LEU A 197 -7.31 -5.41 -3.44
N LYS A 198 -8.03 -5.09 -2.36
CA LYS A 198 -9.48 -5.24 -2.29
C LYS A 198 -10.21 -4.40 -3.33
N THR A 199 -9.93 -3.10 -3.37
CA THR A 199 -10.71 -2.14 -4.18
C THR A 199 -10.36 -2.17 -5.66
N GLU A 200 -9.12 -2.46 -6.00
CA GLU A 200 -8.68 -2.47 -7.39
C GLU A 200 -8.94 -3.83 -8.07
N TRP A 201 -8.96 -4.96 -7.33
CA TRP A 201 -9.16 -6.29 -7.90
C TRP A 201 -10.21 -7.15 -7.17
N LEU A 202 -9.97 -7.51 -5.91
CA LEU A 202 -10.71 -8.57 -5.24
C LEU A 202 -12.22 -8.29 -5.13
N TYR A 203 -12.62 -7.03 -4.95
CA TYR A 203 -14.03 -6.64 -4.93
C TYR A 203 -14.67 -6.48 -6.32
N LYS A 204 -13.88 -6.58 -7.39
CA LYS A 204 -14.37 -6.50 -8.77
C LYS A 204 -14.75 -7.86 -9.33
N LYS A 205 -14.32 -8.93 -8.67
CA LYS A 205 -14.52 -10.32 -9.09
C LYS A 205 -15.29 -11.09 -8.00
N LYS A 206 -16.05 -12.07 -8.39
CA LYS A 206 -16.57 -13.13 -7.50
C LYS A 206 -15.67 -14.33 -7.68
N PHE A 207 -15.41 -15.03 -6.59
CA PHE A 207 -14.61 -16.25 -6.58
C PHE A 207 -15.51 -17.41 -6.19
N ALA A 208 -15.65 -18.42 -7.05
CA ALA A 208 -16.37 -19.64 -6.71
C ALA A 208 -15.57 -20.44 -5.68
N THR A 209 -14.26 -20.53 -5.84
CA THR A 209 -13.38 -21.33 -4.97
C THR A 209 -12.25 -20.51 -4.35
N ARG A 210 -11.65 -21.05 -3.30
CA ARG A 210 -10.45 -20.50 -2.67
C ARG A 210 -9.24 -20.55 -3.60
N GLU A 211 -9.18 -21.57 -4.47
CA GLU A 211 -8.11 -21.71 -5.45
C GLU A 211 -8.19 -20.64 -6.55
N GLU A 212 -9.39 -20.26 -6.99
CA GLU A 212 -9.55 -19.11 -7.88
C GLU A 212 -9.09 -17.81 -7.24
N CYS A 213 -9.38 -17.60 -5.95
CA CYS A 213 -8.90 -16.45 -5.22
C CYS A 213 -7.36 -16.47 -5.08
N ARG A 214 -6.76 -17.63 -4.85
CA ARG A 214 -5.31 -17.81 -4.79
C ARG A 214 -4.66 -17.50 -6.14
N ALA A 215 -5.15 -18.08 -7.21
CA ALA A 215 -4.65 -17.83 -8.56
C ALA A 215 -4.74 -16.35 -8.95
N GLU A 216 -5.82 -15.67 -8.54
CA GLU A 216 -5.91 -14.22 -8.74
C GLU A 216 -4.84 -13.45 -7.95
N LEU A 217 -4.57 -13.82 -6.69
CA LEU A 217 -3.50 -13.22 -5.89
C LEU A 217 -2.12 -13.45 -6.50
N GLU A 218 -1.84 -14.64 -7.01
CA GLU A 218 -0.62 -14.98 -7.73
C GLU A 218 -0.41 -14.13 -8.99
N ARG A 219 -1.50 -13.68 -9.62
CA ARG A 219 -1.46 -12.77 -10.77
C ARG A 219 -1.30 -11.30 -10.35
N ILE A 220 -2.08 -10.84 -9.36
CA ILE A 220 -2.14 -9.41 -9.03
C ILE A 220 -1.00 -8.92 -8.17
N ILE A 221 -0.40 -9.75 -7.32
CA ILE A 221 0.70 -9.31 -6.45
C ILE A 221 1.96 -8.97 -7.25
N PRO A 222 2.40 -9.76 -8.24
CA PRO A 222 3.47 -9.35 -9.14
C PRO A 222 3.17 -8.05 -9.91
N PHE A 223 1.96 -7.88 -10.43
CA PHE A 223 1.55 -6.62 -11.06
C PHE A 223 1.57 -5.44 -10.08
N TYR A 224 1.08 -5.64 -8.87
CA TYR A 224 1.13 -4.63 -7.81
C TYR A 224 2.56 -4.20 -7.50
N ASN A 225 3.49 -5.13 -7.41
CA ASN A 225 4.89 -4.86 -7.10
C ASN A 225 5.64 -4.24 -8.29
N GLY A 226 5.49 -4.79 -9.48
CA GLY A 226 6.33 -4.45 -10.64
C GLY A 226 5.76 -3.43 -11.61
N GLU A 227 4.42 -3.25 -11.64
CA GLU A 227 3.81 -2.39 -12.66
C GLU A 227 2.94 -1.26 -12.09
N ARG A 228 2.42 -1.43 -10.87
CA ARG A 228 1.49 -0.46 -10.29
C ARG A 228 2.20 0.72 -9.63
N PRO A 229 2.05 1.96 -10.16
CA PRO A 229 2.68 3.14 -9.55
C PRO A 229 2.00 3.54 -8.24
N HIS A 230 2.77 4.09 -7.30
CA HIS A 230 2.29 4.60 -6.03
C HIS A 230 2.59 6.09 -5.86
N MET A 231 1.55 6.89 -5.59
CA MET A 231 1.70 8.33 -5.37
C MET A 231 2.53 8.65 -4.11
N SER A 232 2.54 7.77 -3.12
CA SER A 232 3.28 7.94 -1.86
C SER A 232 4.79 7.78 -2.01
N ILE A 233 5.23 7.17 -3.10
CA ILE A 233 6.65 6.94 -3.43
C ILE A 233 7.00 7.53 -4.81
N GLY A 234 6.47 8.70 -5.16
CA GLY A 234 6.83 9.43 -6.36
C GLY A 234 6.34 8.86 -7.68
N MET A 235 5.24 8.11 -7.68
CA MET A 235 4.73 7.37 -8.86
C MET A 235 5.69 6.26 -9.34
N GLN A 236 6.60 5.83 -8.51
CA GLN A 236 7.38 4.60 -8.73
C GLN A 236 6.52 3.37 -8.43
N THR A 237 6.93 2.22 -8.98
CA THR A 237 6.43 0.92 -8.54
C THR A 237 7.12 0.50 -7.24
N PRO A 238 6.53 -0.41 -6.45
CA PRO A 238 7.20 -0.97 -5.28
C PRO A 238 8.57 -1.60 -5.58
N ASP A 239 8.72 -2.27 -6.72
CA ASP A 239 9.99 -2.88 -7.11
C ASP A 239 11.06 -1.83 -7.43
N GLU A 240 10.70 -0.75 -8.16
CA GLU A 240 11.60 0.38 -8.41
C GLU A 240 12.05 1.07 -7.12
N ALA A 241 11.13 1.28 -6.18
CA ALA A 241 11.46 1.87 -4.89
C ALA A 241 12.27 0.93 -3.99
N HIS A 242 12.10 -0.39 -4.12
CA HIS A 242 12.75 -1.38 -3.25
C HIS A 242 14.25 -1.55 -3.50
N VAL A 243 14.79 -0.95 -4.55
CA VAL A 243 16.23 -0.95 -4.86
C VAL A 243 16.88 0.41 -4.64
N GLN A 244 16.17 1.35 -3.99
CA GLN A 244 16.62 2.70 -3.70
C GLN A 244 16.72 2.94 -2.20
N GLU A 245 17.45 3.98 -1.81
CA GLU A 245 17.55 4.45 -0.43
C GLU A 245 17.35 5.97 -0.38
N GLY A 246 17.09 6.50 0.80
CA GLY A 246 16.86 7.92 1.04
C GLY A 246 15.38 8.30 1.13
N PRO A 247 15.05 9.58 1.25
CA PRO A 247 13.68 10.04 1.47
C PRO A 247 12.81 9.85 0.22
N GLN A 248 11.65 9.21 0.38
CA GLN A 248 10.66 9.04 -0.69
C GLN A 248 9.87 10.33 -0.94
N LYS A 249 9.72 10.69 -2.22
CA LYS A 249 8.97 11.88 -2.65
C LYS A 249 7.50 11.55 -2.87
N ARG A 250 6.61 12.08 -2.04
CA ARG A 250 5.16 11.97 -2.24
C ARG A 250 4.67 12.88 -3.37
N CYS A 251 3.72 12.40 -4.18
CA CYS A 251 3.05 13.18 -5.22
C CYS A 251 1.83 13.97 -4.72
N TRP A 252 1.70 14.17 -3.42
CA TRP A 252 0.60 14.90 -2.80
C TRP A 252 1.05 15.57 -1.51
N LYS A 253 0.40 16.70 -1.17
CA LYS A 253 0.64 17.44 0.07
C LYS A 253 -0.47 17.13 1.06
N THR A 254 -0.13 16.95 2.33
CA THR A 254 -1.12 16.82 3.41
C THR A 254 -1.93 18.12 3.56
N PRO A 255 -3.11 18.07 4.20
CA PRO A 255 -3.86 19.30 4.51
C PRO A 255 -3.04 20.32 5.32
N ARG A 256 -2.15 19.85 6.21
CA ARG A 256 -1.23 20.69 6.99
C ARG A 256 -0.21 21.37 6.09
N GLU A 257 0.49 20.61 5.24
CA GLU A 257 1.48 21.14 4.30
C GLU A 257 0.88 22.16 3.32
N ARG A 258 -0.35 21.93 2.83
CA ARG A 258 -1.09 22.89 2.00
C ARG A 258 -1.43 24.17 2.75
N ARG A 259 -1.78 24.06 4.04
CA ARG A 259 -2.09 25.23 4.89
C ARG A 259 -0.84 26.04 5.19
N GLU A 260 0.29 25.39 5.46
CA GLU A 260 1.58 26.03 5.71
C GLU A 260 2.08 26.74 4.44
N GLU A 261 1.95 26.12 3.27
CA GLU A 261 2.30 26.72 1.98
C GLU A 261 1.42 27.95 1.66
N ARG A 262 0.10 27.85 1.85
CA ARG A 262 -0.80 29.02 1.66
C ARG A 262 -0.42 30.18 2.58
N LYS A 263 0.00 29.90 3.82
CA LYS A 263 0.47 30.95 4.73
C LYS A 263 1.77 31.58 4.25
N LYS A 264 2.71 30.80 3.71
CA LYS A 264 3.96 31.33 3.14
C LYS A 264 3.69 32.24 1.94
N ILE A 265 2.87 31.79 0.99
CA ILE A 265 2.48 32.60 -0.18
C ILE A 265 1.81 33.92 0.26
N SER A 266 0.88 33.85 1.22
CA SER A 266 0.22 35.05 1.76
C SER A 266 1.16 36.03 2.51
N LEU A 267 2.29 35.55 3.03
CA LEU A 267 3.31 36.38 3.65
C LEU A 267 4.28 36.98 2.60
N GLU A 268 4.52 36.27 1.51
CA GLU A 268 5.37 36.74 0.40
C GLU A 268 4.62 37.76 -0.49
N GLU A 269 3.32 37.58 -0.70
CA GLU A 269 2.47 38.52 -1.44
C GLU A 269 2.06 39.75 -0.61
N GLY A 270 2.12 39.69 0.71
CA GLY A 270 1.91 40.78 1.67
C GLY A 270 3.16 41.57 1.99
N GLY A 271 3.95 41.94 1.01
CA GLY A 271 5.07 42.88 1.17
C GLY A 271 4.59 44.25 1.70
N PRO A 272 5.41 45.01 2.42
CA PRO A 272 4.98 46.14 3.22
C PRO A 272 4.32 47.21 2.36
N VAL A 273 3.03 47.42 2.62
CA VAL A 273 2.36 48.65 2.19
C VAL A 273 3.11 49.81 2.85
N GLY A 274 3.82 50.53 2.06
CA GLY A 274 4.61 51.66 2.49
C GLY A 274 3.74 52.66 3.25
N SER A 275 4.15 52.95 4.48
CA SER A 275 3.71 54.08 5.22
C SER A 275 4.36 55.33 4.65
N ASP A 276 3.76 55.82 3.59
CA ASP A 276 3.96 57.22 3.27
C ASP A 276 2.81 57.96 3.83
N ASN A 277 3.09 58.85 4.77
CA ASN A 277 2.61 59.86 4.88
C ASN A 277 2.71 60.95 5.63
N GLN A 278 2.54 61.77 5.58
CA GLN A 278 2.56 62.97 5.50
C GLN A 278 2.38 63.93 6.32
N ASN A 279 2.88 64.78 6.46
CA ASN A 279 2.87 66.11 6.97
C ASN A 279 1.96 67.04 6.23
N SER A 280 1.10 67.65 6.90
CA SER A 280 0.82 69.10 6.86
C SER A 280 -0.37 69.44 7.73
#